data_4c0e6d17ad6fe46337a73e861253c863
#
_entry.id   4c0e6d17ad6fe46337a73e861253c863
#
_cell.length_a   1.000
_cell.length_b   1.000
_cell.length_c   1.000
_cell.angle_alpha   90.00
_cell.angle_beta   90.00
_cell.angle_gamma   90.00
#
_symmetry.space_group_name_H-M   'P 1'
#
loop_
_entity.id
_entity.type
_entity.pdbx_description
1 polymer ?
#
loop_
_entity_poly.entity_id
_entity_poly.type
_entity_poly.pdbx_seq_one_letter_code
_entity_poly.pdbx_strand_id
1 'polypeptide(L)'
;MTIHSSDCGCAELPEDGEAAGPCSGAADDRSTPIQAAGEPARLDESHRELRDDDFWRQIPAYADLTAAEFHDHRFQSRNCVTSVRKLRDLLGDRLSDAFYADAEAGTAHSTMSVRISPCILSLIDWSAPETDPLRTQFLPLASRLQPDHPELALVEFVLMVD
;
A
#
# COMPACT_ATOMS: atom_id res chain seq x y z
N MET A 1 -9.07 -42.12 25.43
CA MET A 1 -9.27 -40.67 25.52
C MET A 1 -9.99 -40.22 24.26
N THR A 2 -11.30 -40.11 24.36
CA THR A 2 -12.25 -40.08 23.23
C THR A 2 -12.50 -38.62 22.87
N ILE A 3 -12.26 -38.25 21.59
CA ILE A 3 -12.47 -36.90 21.10
C ILE A 3 -13.89 -36.81 20.56
N HIS A 4 -14.70 -35.94 21.17
CA HIS A 4 -16.05 -35.64 20.71
C HIS A 4 -15.99 -34.72 19.46
N SER A 5 -16.59 -35.21 18.38
CA SER A 5 -16.94 -34.45 17.19
C SER A 5 -18.21 -33.65 17.49
N SER A 6 -18.13 -32.32 17.35
CA SER A 6 -19.28 -31.42 17.44
C SER A 6 -19.86 -31.18 16.05
N ASP A 7 -21.08 -31.72 15.87
CA ASP A 7 -21.94 -31.48 14.73
C ASP A 7 -22.34 -30.00 14.63
N CYS A 8 -22.05 -29.37 13.49
CA CYS A 8 -22.63 -28.07 13.13
C CYS A 8 -23.92 -28.32 12.35
N GLY A 9 -25.05 -28.13 13.03
CA GLY A 9 -26.38 -28.16 12.42
C GLY A 9 -26.60 -26.99 11.47
N CYS A 10 -26.84 -27.30 10.21
CA CYS A 10 -27.37 -26.34 9.22
C CYS A 10 -28.85 -26.15 9.53
N ALA A 11 -29.25 -24.93 9.88
CA ALA A 11 -30.65 -24.52 9.97
C ALA A 11 -31.20 -24.23 8.56
N GLU A 12 -32.22 -24.97 8.18
CA GLU A 12 -33.04 -24.78 7.00
C GLU A 12 -33.82 -23.44 7.11
N LEU A 13 -33.78 -22.65 6.04
CA LEU A 13 -34.63 -21.46 5.87
C LEU A 13 -35.98 -21.87 5.30
N PRO A 14 -37.11 -21.32 5.78
CA PRO A 14 -38.40 -21.58 5.20
C PRO A 14 -38.58 -20.82 3.87
N GLU A 15 -39.05 -21.56 2.88
CA GLU A 15 -39.60 -21.05 1.63
C GLU A 15 -41.05 -20.65 1.86
N ASP A 16 -41.32 -19.35 1.94
CA ASP A 16 -42.70 -18.86 1.78
C ASP A 16 -42.74 -17.81 0.67
N GLY A 17 -43.37 -18.22 -0.42
CA GLY A 17 -43.74 -17.35 -1.50
C GLY A 17 -44.90 -16.44 -1.10
N GLU A 18 -44.91 -15.22 -1.63
CA GLU A 18 -46.19 -14.62 -2.07
C GLU A 18 -46.00 -13.34 -2.89
N ALA A 19 -46.63 -13.38 -4.05
CA ALA A 19 -47.33 -12.32 -4.76
C ALA A 19 -46.57 -11.05 -5.22
N ALA A 20 -46.31 -11.05 -6.50
CA ALA A 20 -46.06 -9.87 -7.33
C ALA A 20 -47.27 -8.93 -7.36
N GLY A 21 -47.09 -7.70 -6.90
CA GLY A 21 -47.94 -6.58 -7.20
C GLY A 21 -47.32 -5.68 -8.29
N PRO A 22 -48.05 -5.19 -9.30
CA PRO A 22 -47.48 -4.34 -10.33
C PRO A 22 -47.32 -2.91 -9.81
N CYS A 23 -46.12 -2.46 -9.54
CA CYS A 23 -45.81 -1.05 -9.32
C CYS A 23 -45.78 -0.34 -10.68
N SER A 24 -46.89 0.26 -11.06
CA SER A 24 -46.95 1.28 -12.08
C SER A 24 -46.31 2.56 -11.53
N GLY A 25 -45.08 2.82 -11.89
CA GLY A 25 -44.31 4.02 -11.56
C GLY A 25 -43.91 4.74 -12.83
N ALA A 26 -44.40 5.97 -12.96
CA ALA A 26 -44.26 6.85 -14.09
C ALA A 26 -42.79 6.99 -14.56
N ALA A 27 -42.60 6.91 -15.86
CA ALA A 27 -41.35 7.25 -16.54
C ALA A 27 -41.09 8.75 -16.35
N ASP A 28 -40.10 9.08 -15.51
CA ASP A 28 -39.48 10.40 -15.50
C ASP A 28 -38.27 10.33 -16.43
N ASP A 29 -38.56 10.70 -17.69
CA ASP A 29 -37.57 10.85 -18.77
C ASP A 29 -36.71 12.10 -18.47
N ARG A 30 -35.66 11.94 -17.66
CA ARG A 30 -34.55 12.87 -17.57
C ARG A 30 -33.28 12.17 -17.98
N SER A 31 -33.27 11.74 -19.25
CA SER A 31 -32.00 11.41 -19.92
C SER A 31 -31.21 12.70 -20.15
N THR A 32 -30.55 13.18 -19.12
CA THR A 32 -29.46 14.11 -19.29
C THR A 32 -28.32 13.32 -19.95
N PRO A 33 -27.88 13.70 -21.16
CA PRO A 33 -26.74 13.02 -21.77
C PRO A 33 -25.53 13.23 -20.84
N ILE A 34 -25.04 12.17 -20.22
CA ILE A 34 -23.73 12.17 -19.60
C ILE A 34 -22.77 12.47 -20.76
N GLN A 35 -22.28 13.73 -20.80
CA GLN A 35 -21.21 14.09 -21.70
C GLN A 35 -20.09 13.08 -21.45
N ALA A 36 -19.76 12.32 -22.47
CA ALA A 36 -18.65 11.38 -22.45
C ALA A 36 -17.42 12.14 -21.93
N ALA A 37 -17.06 11.89 -20.69
CA ALA A 37 -15.78 12.32 -20.14
C ALA A 37 -14.73 11.86 -21.14
N GLY A 38 -13.92 12.81 -21.62
CA GLY A 38 -12.89 12.55 -22.61
C GLY A 38 -12.15 11.27 -22.21
N GLU A 39 -11.90 10.43 -23.21
CA GLU A 39 -11.17 9.18 -23.07
C GLU A 39 -9.96 9.43 -22.14
N PRO A 40 -9.84 8.73 -21.01
CA PRO A 40 -8.72 8.98 -20.10
C PRO A 40 -7.47 8.80 -20.93
N ALA A 41 -6.60 9.82 -20.92
CA ALA A 41 -5.30 9.75 -21.57
C ALA A 41 -4.72 8.39 -21.20
N ARG A 42 -4.49 7.53 -22.20
CA ARG A 42 -3.85 6.23 -21.99
C ARG A 42 -2.55 6.54 -21.28
N LEU A 43 -2.52 6.25 -20.00
CA LEU A 43 -1.27 6.22 -19.26
C LEU A 43 -0.38 5.29 -20.08
N ASP A 44 0.78 5.77 -20.48
CA ASP A 44 1.79 4.95 -21.13
C ASP A 44 2.13 3.82 -20.14
N GLU A 45 1.43 2.71 -20.29
CA GLU A 45 1.68 1.49 -19.53
C GLU A 45 2.95 0.84 -20.10
N SER A 46 4.03 1.59 -20.18
CA SER A 46 5.34 0.99 -20.38
C SER A 46 5.59 0.14 -19.13
N HIS A 47 5.24 -1.14 -19.24
CA HIS A 47 5.57 -2.13 -18.22
C HIS A 47 7.08 -2.00 -17.97
N ARG A 48 7.45 -1.60 -16.75
CA ARG A 48 8.83 -1.78 -16.31
C ARG A 48 9.17 -3.23 -16.57
N GLU A 49 10.11 -3.48 -17.47
CA GLU A 49 10.61 -4.83 -17.69
C GLU A 49 11.00 -5.41 -16.33
N LEU A 50 10.55 -6.64 -16.07
CA LEU A 50 10.94 -7.36 -14.86
C LEU A 50 12.47 -7.42 -14.86
N ARG A 51 13.09 -6.89 -13.81
CA ARG A 51 14.53 -6.92 -13.68
C ARG A 51 14.98 -8.31 -13.30
N ASP A 52 15.62 -9.00 -14.23
CA ASP A 52 16.27 -10.29 -14.01
C ASP A 52 17.75 -10.12 -13.65
N ASP A 53 18.23 -8.86 -13.59
CA ASP A 53 19.60 -8.52 -13.24
C ASP A 53 19.83 -8.53 -11.71
N ASP A 54 21.10 -8.46 -11.31
CA ASP A 54 21.51 -8.35 -9.91
C ASP A 54 21.20 -6.96 -9.31
N PHE A 55 19.97 -6.48 -9.46
CA PHE A 55 19.52 -5.12 -9.11
C PHE A 55 19.78 -4.72 -7.64
N TRP A 56 19.91 -5.69 -6.74
CA TRP A 56 20.21 -5.45 -5.33
C TRP A 56 21.64 -4.97 -5.09
N ARG A 57 22.57 -5.25 -6.00
CA ARG A 57 23.98 -4.85 -5.87
C ARG A 57 24.18 -3.35 -5.90
N GLN A 58 23.17 -2.61 -6.34
CA GLN A 58 23.18 -1.15 -6.22
C GLN A 58 23.17 -0.66 -4.76
N ILE A 59 22.73 -1.48 -3.82
CA ILE A 59 22.79 -1.18 -2.38
C ILE A 59 24.11 -1.74 -1.85
N PRO A 60 25.05 -0.90 -1.34
CA PRO A 60 26.38 -1.36 -0.93
C PRO A 60 26.36 -2.53 0.05
N ALA A 61 25.40 -2.53 0.98
CA ALA A 61 25.24 -3.58 1.97
C ALA A 61 24.85 -4.95 1.38
N TYR A 62 24.41 -5.00 0.12
CA TYR A 62 23.92 -6.20 -0.55
C TYR A 62 24.80 -6.58 -1.77
N ALA A 63 25.84 -5.78 -2.06
CA ALA A 63 26.63 -5.92 -3.29
C ALA A 63 27.32 -7.28 -3.43
N ASP A 64 27.77 -7.87 -2.32
CA ASP A 64 28.52 -9.12 -2.30
C ASP A 64 27.63 -10.37 -2.18
N LEU A 65 26.31 -10.19 -2.05
CA LEU A 65 25.38 -11.31 -1.92
C LEU A 65 25.18 -12.02 -3.25
N THR A 66 25.12 -13.34 -3.19
CA THR A 66 24.63 -14.15 -4.31
C THR A 66 23.12 -14.02 -4.46
N ALA A 67 22.58 -14.32 -5.64
CA ALA A 67 21.15 -14.32 -5.88
C ALA A 67 20.39 -15.24 -4.90
N ALA A 68 20.94 -16.43 -4.61
CA ALA A 68 20.34 -17.38 -3.68
C ALA A 68 20.27 -16.83 -2.25
N GLU A 69 21.32 -16.15 -1.78
CA GLU A 69 21.34 -15.52 -0.46
C GLU A 69 20.40 -14.33 -0.39
N PHE A 70 20.39 -13.48 -1.43
CA PHE A 70 19.52 -12.30 -1.46
C PHE A 70 18.03 -12.69 -1.48
N HIS A 71 17.65 -13.69 -2.29
CA HIS A 71 16.25 -14.12 -2.40
C HIS A 71 15.80 -15.08 -1.27
N ASP A 72 16.69 -15.45 -0.35
CA ASP A 72 16.29 -16.24 0.82
C ASP A 72 15.28 -15.48 1.69
N HIS A 73 14.14 -16.13 1.98
CA HIS A 73 13.05 -15.50 2.71
C HIS A 73 13.44 -15.08 4.14
N ARG A 74 14.38 -15.79 4.77
CA ARG A 74 14.87 -15.46 6.12
C ARG A 74 15.75 -14.24 6.07
N PHE A 75 16.58 -14.11 5.02
CA PHE A 75 17.36 -12.92 4.78
C PHE A 75 16.42 -11.71 4.60
N GLN A 76 15.43 -11.82 3.70
CA GLN A 76 14.46 -10.75 3.45
C GLN A 76 13.74 -10.32 4.73
N SER A 77 13.27 -11.27 5.53
CA SER A 77 12.52 -10.97 6.76
C SER A 77 13.37 -10.32 7.84
N ARG A 78 14.61 -10.79 8.05
CA ARG A 78 15.50 -10.31 9.11
C ARG A 78 16.09 -8.94 8.80
N ASN A 79 16.28 -8.63 7.52
CA ASN A 79 16.92 -7.41 7.07
C ASN A 79 15.93 -6.32 6.65
N CYS A 80 14.62 -6.48 6.93
CA CYS A 80 13.66 -5.41 6.70
C CYS A 80 14.11 -4.11 7.37
N VAL A 81 13.97 -3.01 6.63
CA VAL A 81 14.12 -1.65 7.15
C VAL A 81 12.87 -1.31 7.94
N THR A 82 13.03 -1.04 9.23
CA THR A 82 11.93 -0.74 10.17
C THR A 82 12.02 0.66 10.77
N SER A 83 13.04 1.43 10.38
CA SER A 83 13.23 2.80 10.83
C SER A 83 14.02 3.61 9.81
N VAL A 84 13.84 4.93 9.81
CA VAL A 84 14.59 5.85 8.96
C VAL A 84 16.10 5.79 9.29
N ARG A 85 16.45 5.58 10.55
CA ARG A 85 17.84 5.38 10.96
C ARG A 85 18.48 4.18 10.22
N LYS A 86 17.80 3.03 10.20
CA LYS A 86 18.28 1.84 9.47
C LYS A 86 18.36 2.09 7.96
N LEU A 87 17.42 2.87 7.41
CA LEU A 87 17.47 3.30 6.02
C LEU A 87 18.74 4.12 5.74
N ARG A 88 19.05 5.07 6.62
CA ARG A 88 20.26 5.89 6.53
C ARG A 88 21.54 5.06 6.63
N ASP A 89 21.57 4.07 7.52
CA ASP A 89 22.72 3.17 7.65
C ASP A 89 23.00 2.38 6.36
N LEU A 90 21.96 2.06 5.56
CA LEU A 90 22.05 1.31 4.31
C LEU A 90 22.35 2.17 3.09
N LEU A 91 21.78 3.37 3.00
CA LEU A 91 21.85 4.26 1.84
C LEU A 91 22.92 5.35 2.00
N GLY A 92 23.28 5.68 3.24
CA GLY A 92 24.32 6.68 3.54
C GLY A 92 24.05 8.03 2.89
N ASP A 93 25.06 8.60 2.27
CA ASP A 93 25.03 9.92 1.64
C ASP A 93 24.33 9.95 0.27
N ARG A 94 23.68 8.86 -0.16
CA ARG A 94 22.90 8.84 -1.40
C ARG A 94 21.70 9.76 -1.33
N LEU A 95 21.19 10.01 -0.14
CA LEU A 95 20.06 10.88 0.13
C LEU A 95 20.51 12.04 1.04
N SER A 96 19.86 13.19 0.87
CA SER A 96 20.17 14.35 1.68
C SER A 96 19.67 14.20 3.12
N ASP A 97 20.31 14.92 4.05
CA ASP A 97 19.82 15.01 5.43
C ASP A 97 18.40 15.54 5.52
N ALA A 98 18.01 16.45 4.61
CA ALA A 98 16.66 16.98 4.52
C ALA A 98 15.64 15.88 4.18
N PHE A 99 15.98 14.94 3.28
CA PHE A 99 15.12 13.81 2.96
C PHE A 99 14.91 12.90 4.17
N TYR A 100 15.98 12.59 4.89
CA TYR A 100 15.88 11.74 6.10
C TYR A 100 15.05 12.42 7.19
N ALA A 101 15.22 13.73 7.41
CA ALA A 101 14.42 14.48 8.38
C ALA A 101 12.93 14.50 7.99
N ASP A 102 12.62 14.68 6.70
CA ASP A 102 11.25 14.64 6.18
C ASP A 102 10.61 13.25 6.33
N ALA A 103 11.39 12.19 6.08
CA ALA A 103 10.95 10.80 6.29
C ALA A 103 10.72 10.48 7.79
N GLU A 104 11.58 10.97 8.68
CA GLU A 104 11.39 10.83 10.14
C GLU A 104 10.11 11.51 10.59
N ALA A 105 9.88 12.75 10.16
CA ALA A 105 8.66 13.50 10.47
C ALA A 105 7.43 12.79 9.88
N GLY A 106 7.49 12.30 8.61
CA GLY A 106 6.41 11.56 7.97
C GLY A 106 6.07 10.28 8.72
N THR A 107 7.08 9.54 9.15
CA THR A 107 6.90 8.30 9.91
C THR A 107 6.28 8.55 11.28
N ALA A 108 6.63 9.65 11.94
CA ALA A 108 6.08 10.03 13.25
C ALA A 108 4.59 10.38 13.18
N HIS A 109 4.11 10.87 12.03
CA HIS A 109 2.69 11.19 11.80
C HIS A 109 1.90 10.02 11.20
N SER A 110 2.58 8.95 10.77
CA SER A 110 1.92 7.80 10.17
C SER A 110 1.43 6.83 11.23
N THR A 111 0.21 6.33 11.07
CA THR A 111 -0.34 5.24 11.89
C THR A 111 0.26 3.88 11.55
N MET A 112 0.94 3.78 10.42
CA MET A 112 1.56 2.54 9.94
C MET A 112 3.05 2.50 10.25
N SER A 113 3.53 1.35 10.74
CA SER A 113 4.96 1.14 10.92
C SER A 113 5.66 0.92 9.57
N VAL A 114 6.79 1.57 9.37
CA VAL A 114 7.65 1.34 8.20
C VAL A 114 8.20 -0.08 8.24
N ARG A 115 8.04 -0.81 7.13
CA ARG A 115 8.64 -2.12 6.96
C ARG A 115 8.95 -2.38 5.48
N ILE A 116 10.19 -2.17 5.08
CA ILE A 116 10.66 -2.32 3.70
C ILE A 116 11.61 -3.50 3.64
N SER A 117 11.29 -4.53 2.84
CA SER A 117 12.19 -5.66 2.64
C SER A 117 13.39 -5.25 1.78
N PRO A 118 14.53 -5.95 1.87
CA PRO A 118 15.68 -5.73 0.99
C PRO A 118 15.32 -5.71 -0.50
N CYS A 119 14.43 -6.58 -0.93
CA CYS A 119 13.96 -6.63 -2.31
C CYS A 119 13.26 -5.33 -2.72
N ILE A 120 12.28 -4.88 -1.96
CA ILE A 120 11.58 -3.61 -2.21
C ILE A 120 12.55 -2.43 -2.15
N LEU A 121 13.44 -2.41 -1.13
CA LEU A 121 14.46 -1.36 -1.00
C LEU A 121 15.33 -1.24 -2.24
N SER A 122 15.70 -2.37 -2.83
CA SER A 122 16.55 -2.42 -4.03
C SER A 122 15.80 -2.08 -5.33
N LEU A 123 14.47 -2.11 -5.34
CA LEU A 123 13.65 -1.75 -6.50
C LEU A 123 13.30 -0.27 -6.54
N ILE A 124 13.40 0.44 -5.42
CA ILE A 124 13.14 1.88 -5.36
C ILE A 124 14.23 2.64 -6.14
N ASP A 125 13.79 3.61 -6.94
CA ASP A 125 14.70 4.54 -7.59
C ASP A 125 15.14 5.64 -6.62
N TRP A 126 16.30 5.44 -6.00
CA TRP A 126 16.86 6.39 -5.04
C TRP A 126 17.51 7.61 -5.69
N SER A 127 17.54 7.71 -7.03
CA SER A 127 17.94 8.93 -7.73
C SER A 127 16.79 9.95 -7.77
N ALA A 128 15.54 9.48 -7.77
CA ALA A 128 14.34 10.30 -7.77
C ALA A 128 13.29 9.79 -6.74
N PRO A 129 13.65 9.69 -5.45
CA PRO A 129 12.82 9.02 -4.45
C PRO A 129 11.48 9.72 -4.20
N GLU A 130 11.39 11.02 -4.49
CA GLU A 130 10.17 11.79 -4.28
C GLU A 130 9.01 11.38 -5.20
N THR A 131 9.32 10.87 -6.37
CA THR A 131 8.36 10.46 -7.41
C THR A 131 8.23 8.95 -7.57
N ASP A 132 9.09 8.17 -6.90
CA ASP A 132 9.05 6.71 -6.99
C ASP A 132 7.81 6.14 -6.30
N PRO A 133 6.99 5.34 -7.00
CA PRO A 133 5.74 4.80 -6.46
C PRO A 133 5.95 3.80 -5.31
N LEU A 134 7.02 3.00 -5.36
CA LEU A 134 7.34 2.06 -4.27
C LEU A 134 7.75 2.81 -3.02
N ARG A 135 8.61 3.83 -3.13
CA ARG A 135 8.95 4.66 -1.99
C ARG A 135 7.68 5.31 -1.40
N THR A 136 6.81 5.84 -2.24
CA THR A 136 5.57 6.50 -1.80
C THR A 136 4.67 5.55 -1.00
N GLN A 137 4.63 4.29 -1.39
CA GLN A 137 3.82 3.28 -0.71
C GLN A 137 4.39 2.85 0.64
N PHE A 138 5.72 2.78 0.78
CA PHE A 138 6.36 2.17 1.95
C PHE A 138 7.01 3.14 2.91
N LEU A 139 7.33 4.36 2.47
CA LEU A 139 8.02 5.37 3.27
C LEU A 139 7.29 6.72 3.16
N PRO A 140 6.50 7.13 4.15
CA PRO A 140 5.83 8.42 4.13
C PRO A 140 6.84 9.56 4.29
N LEU A 141 6.60 10.67 3.59
CA LEU A 141 7.30 11.94 3.77
C LEU A 141 6.32 12.96 4.34
N ALA A 142 6.70 13.71 5.36
CA ALA A 142 5.82 14.71 5.97
C ALA A 142 5.38 15.77 4.95
N SER A 143 6.29 16.18 4.05
CA SER A 143 6.01 17.12 2.97
C SER A 143 4.95 16.63 1.96
N ARG A 144 4.63 15.34 1.96
CA ARG A 144 3.64 14.71 1.07
C ARG A 144 2.38 14.25 1.80
N LEU A 145 2.36 14.29 3.11
CA LEU A 145 1.17 14.04 3.89
C LEU A 145 0.20 15.21 3.71
N GLN A 146 -1.07 14.92 3.63
CA GLN A 146 -2.14 15.93 3.60
C GLN A 146 -2.87 15.90 4.96
N PRO A 147 -2.31 16.55 5.99
CA PRO A 147 -2.89 16.53 7.34
C PRO A 147 -4.29 17.17 7.40
N ASP A 148 -4.59 18.06 6.45
CA ASP A 148 -5.85 18.79 6.40
C ASP A 148 -6.90 18.13 5.49
N HIS A 149 -6.73 16.85 5.12
CA HIS A 149 -7.74 16.17 4.32
C HIS A 149 -9.03 16.05 5.12
N PRO A 150 -10.19 16.55 4.61
CA PRO A 150 -11.43 16.63 5.38
C PRO A 150 -11.94 15.28 5.90
N GLU A 151 -11.59 14.17 5.23
CA GLU A 151 -11.93 12.83 5.70
C GLU A 151 -11.13 12.39 6.94
N LEU A 152 -9.93 12.94 7.17
CA LEU A 152 -9.15 12.64 8.38
C LEU A 152 -9.79 13.28 9.62
N ALA A 153 -10.41 14.45 9.48
CA ALA A 153 -11.14 15.10 10.55
C ALA A 153 -12.37 14.29 11.01
N LEU A 154 -12.96 13.47 10.13
CA LEU A 154 -14.08 12.59 10.47
C LEU A 154 -13.66 11.40 11.32
N VAL A 155 -12.43 10.92 11.17
CA VAL A 155 -11.90 9.78 11.95
C VAL A 155 -11.64 10.17 13.41
N GLU A 156 -11.14 11.39 13.66
CA GLU A 156 -10.97 11.89 15.03
C GLU A 156 -12.30 12.09 15.75
N PHE A 157 -13.34 12.51 15.02
CA PHE A 157 -14.67 12.72 15.61
C PHE A 157 -15.34 11.41 16.04
N VAL A 158 -15.13 10.32 15.31
CA VAL A 158 -15.69 8.99 15.63
C VAL A 158 -15.02 8.38 16.86
N LEU A 159 -13.75 8.68 17.12
CA LEU A 159 -13.02 8.17 18.29
C LEU A 159 -13.26 8.95 19.59
N MET A 160 -13.94 10.11 19.53
CA MET A 160 -14.25 10.95 20.71
C MET A 160 -15.67 10.75 21.24
N VAL A 161 -16.46 9.84 20.69
CA VAL A 161 -17.88 9.61 21.05
C VAL A 161 -18.07 8.31 21.83
N ASP A 162 -17.12 7.91 22.69
CA ASP A 162 -17.28 6.85 23.70
C ASP A 162 -17.18 7.38 25.11
#